data_2e4fba4b5fce7e03f140628aa83c02f3
#
_entry.id   2e4fba4b5fce7e03f140628aa83c02f3
#
_cell.length_a   1.000
_cell.length_b   1.000
_cell.length_c   1.000
_cell.angle_alpha   90.00
_cell.angle_beta   90.00
_cell.angle_gamma   90.00
#
_symmetry.space_group_name_H-M   'P 1'
#
loop_
_entity.id
_entity.type
_entity.pdbx_description
1 polymer ?
#
loop_
_entity_poly.entity_id
_entity_poly.type
_entity_poly.pdbx_seq_one_letter_code
_entity_poly.pdbx_strand_id
1 'polypeptide(L)'
;MRNLPKIYISPINTLIIKAINDFDPRHEKVGYIVSQRQHTNHGGYVSKDIIDLIFNQRYILERDHFCMKEFDESMIKYDASKFDIIHIDPWYFNQYNIQETKVWLEHFVDYYPSIAFEFGTEDFIKELTIKEYTDALDHLNEYLDSFVYLVCQGGSVVFDIRNTSPIDIEKTKSFINLAKSKNLKIKRHNCDFHTNEELKILADLGVEAYNYAPEFTCINNKVIASKLSKEETDIVNQEIINNAPWRRWVANIDNKEKNLLACLHYVEYLPEVKQYIGQSEKEIVDSVSNRLQEIWNIIY
;
A
#
# COMPACT_ATOMS: atom_id res chain seq x y z
N MET A 1 -4.12 -17.18 -15.16
CA MET A 1 -4.05 -16.12 -14.12
C MET A 1 -4.99 -15.00 -14.50
N ARG A 2 -5.71 -14.39 -13.53
CA ARG A 2 -6.44 -13.13 -13.77
C ARG A 2 -5.45 -12.06 -14.24
N ASN A 3 -5.89 -11.11 -15.06
CA ASN A 3 -5.08 -9.94 -15.34
C ASN A 3 -4.84 -9.20 -14.02
N LEU A 4 -3.58 -9.03 -13.63
CA LEU A 4 -3.22 -8.34 -12.41
C LEU A 4 -3.35 -6.82 -12.62
N PRO A 5 -3.94 -6.09 -11.66
CA PRO A 5 -4.06 -4.64 -11.74
C PRO A 5 -2.69 -3.96 -11.72
N LYS A 6 -2.64 -2.73 -12.23
CA LYS A 6 -1.42 -1.90 -12.20
C LYS A 6 -1.35 -0.97 -10.99
N ILE A 7 -2.47 -0.64 -10.39
CA ILE A 7 -2.56 0.28 -9.24
C ILE A 7 -3.05 -0.52 -8.04
N TYR A 8 -2.35 -0.44 -6.91
CA TYR A 8 -2.78 -1.01 -5.64
C TYR A 8 -2.94 0.09 -4.60
N ILE A 9 -4.08 0.12 -3.92
CA ILE A 9 -4.45 1.19 -2.99
C ILE A 9 -4.78 0.61 -1.63
N SER A 10 -4.27 1.24 -0.57
CA SER A 10 -4.70 0.96 0.80
C SER A 10 -5.90 1.85 1.17
N PRO A 11 -7.13 1.31 1.20
CA PRO A 11 -8.33 2.10 1.44
C PRO A 11 -8.58 2.24 2.94
N ILE A 12 -8.93 3.44 3.38
CA ILE A 12 -9.28 3.69 4.79
C ILE A 12 -10.79 3.62 5.04
N ASN A 13 -11.61 3.86 4.02
CA ASN A 13 -13.05 3.93 4.18
C ASN A 13 -13.80 3.59 2.88
N THR A 14 -15.12 3.53 3.00
CA THR A 14 -16.03 3.19 1.89
C THR A 14 -16.10 4.24 0.80
N LEU A 15 -15.74 5.50 1.06
CA LEU A 15 -15.75 6.56 0.04
C LEU A 15 -14.61 6.38 -0.97
N ILE A 16 -13.42 5.98 -0.49
CA ILE A 16 -12.31 5.62 -1.39
C ILE A 16 -12.69 4.40 -2.22
N ILE A 17 -13.32 3.37 -1.62
CA ILE A 17 -13.79 2.19 -2.35
C ILE A 17 -14.83 2.59 -3.40
N LYS A 18 -15.77 3.47 -3.07
CA LYS A 18 -16.77 3.99 -4.02
C LYS A 18 -16.11 4.68 -5.21
N ALA A 19 -15.14 5.56 -4.94
CA ALA A 19 -14.39 6.23 -6.01
C ALA A 19 -13.66 5.25 -6.93
N ILE A 20 -13.08 4.20 -6.37
CA ILE A 20 -12.42 3.12 -7.13
C ILE A 20 -13.44 2.35 -7.96
N ASN A 21 -14.61 2.01 -7.41
CA ASN A 21 -15.68 1.33 -8.14
C ASN A 21 -16.18 2.15 -9.31
N ASP A 22 -16.34 3.47 -9.13
CA ASP A 22 -16.78 4.39 -10.18
C ASP A 22 -15.71 4.50 -11.29
N PHE A 23 -14.42 4.50 -10.93
CA PHE A 23 -13.29 4.55 -11.85
C PHE A 23 -13.05 3.20 -12.58
N ASP A 24 -13.17 2.08 -11.85
CA ASP A 24 -12.86 0.73 -12.34
C ASP A 24 -14.02 -0.26 -12.10
N PRO A 25 -15.16 -0.08 -12.77
CA PRO A 25 -16.34 -0.92 -12.54
C PRO A 25 -16.18 -2.39 -12.98
N ARG A 26 -15.08 -2.73 -13.67
CA ARG A 26 -14.75 -4.10 -14.09
C ARG A 26 -13.70 -4.77 -13.24
N HIS A 27 -13.12 -4.07 -12.27
CA HIS A 27 -12.11 -4.58 -11.35
C HIS A 27 -10.84 -5.11 -12.06
N GLU A 28 -10.40 -4.37 -13.08
CA GLU A 28 -9.28 -4.76 -13.94
C GLU A 28 -8.04 -3.87 -13.75
N LYS A 29 -8.24 -2.65 -13.25
CA LYS A 29 -7.20 -1.61 -13.18
C LYS A 29 -6.61 -1.44 -11.79
N VAL A 30 -7.45 -1.58 -10.76
CA VAL A 30 -7.11 -1.31 -9.36
C VAL A 30 -7.26 -2.58 -8.52
N GLY A 31 -6.25 -2.88 -7.73
CA GLY A 31 -6.29 -3.82 -6.62
C GLY A 31 -6.19 -3.08 -5.29
N TYR A 32 -6.33 -3.80 -4.21
CA TYR A 32 -6.18 -3.27 -2.86
C TYR A 32 -4.99 -3.93 -2.17
N ILE A 33 -4.32 -3.14 -1.32
CA ILE A 33 -3.19 -3.61 -0.52
C ILE A 33 -3.40 -3.23 0.94
N VAL A 34 -3.19 -4.18 1.85
CA VAL A 34 -3.41 -3.99 3.27
C VAL A 34 -2.31 -4.65 4.08
N SER A 35 -1.49 -3.86 4.77
CA SER A 35 -0.49 -4.43 5.66
C SER A 35 -1.12 -4.95 6.95
N GLN A 36 -0.44 -5.92 7.58
CA GLN A 36 -0.84 -6.44 8.89
C GLN A 36 -0.99 -5.31 9.93
N ARG A 37 -0.05 -4.37 9.94
CA ARG A 37 -0.09 -3.23 10.87
C ARG A 37 -1.31 -2.34 10.66
N GLN A 38 -1.69 -2.10 9.40
CA GLN A 38 -2.88 -1.29 9.08
C GLN A 38 -4.16 -1.97 9.54
N HIS A 39 -4.18 -3.30 9.53
CA HIS A 39 -5.36 -4.07 9.92
C HIS A 39 -5.48 -4.24 11.44
N THR A 40 -4.40 -4.61 12.13
CA THR A 40 -4.47 -5.05 13.53
C THR A 40 -3.87 -4.07 14.54
N ASN A 41 -2.75 -3.41 14.20
CA ASN A 41 -1.92 -2.74 15.21
C ASN A 41 -2.13 -1.23 15.29
N HIS A 42 -2.79 -0.60 14.32
CA HIS A 42 -2.88 0.85 14.24
C HIS A 42 -4.32 1.34 14.15
N GLY A 43 -5.13 0.94 15.15
CA GLY A 43 -6.47 1.47 15.32
C GLY A 43 -7.42 1.16 14.17
N GLY A 44 -7.12 0.11 13.37
CA GLY A 44 -7.96 -0.25 12.25
C GLY A 44 -7.92 0.75 11.11
N TYR A 45 -6.72 1.17 10.68
CA TYR A 45 -6.54 1.96 9.46
C TYR A 45 -7.33 1.35 8.30
N VAL A 46 -7.28 0.01 8.16
CA VAL A 46 -8.19 -0.76 7.30
C VAL A 46 -8.93 -1.76 8.17
N SER A 47 -10.22 -1.54 8.42
CA SER A 47 -11.03 -2.42 9.25
C SER A 47 -11.31 -3.77 8.58
N LYS A 48 -11.71 -4.76 9.39
CA LYS A 48 -12.16 -6.05 8.88
C LYS A 48 -13.35 -5.90 7.93
N ASP A 49 -14.28 -4.99 8.22
CA ASP A 49 -15.46 -4.75 7.37
C ASP A 49 -15.07 -4.21 6.01
N ILE A 50 -14.03 -3.39 5.93
CA ILE A 50 -13.47 -2.91 4.65
C ILE A 50 -12.86 -4.08 3.85
N ILE A 51 -12.09 -4.96 4.50
CA ILE A 51 -11.52 -6.15 3.85
C ILE A 51 -12.63 -7.07 3.33
N ASP A 52 -13.66 -7.34 4.14
CA ASP A 52 -14.80 -8.17 3.74
C ASP A 52 -15.60 -7.54 2.61
N LEU A 53 -15.77 -6.23 2.59
CA LEU A 53 -16.43 -5.51 1.50
C LEU A 53 -15.65 -5.67 0.18
N ILE A 54 -14.33 -5.46 0.19
CA ILE A 54 -13.46 -5.59 -0.99
C ILE A 54 -13.48 -7.02 -1.51
N PHE A 55 -13.33 -8.01 -0.61
CA PHE A 55 -13.35 -9.43 -0.95
C PHE A 55 -14.69 -9.83 -1.62
N ASN A 56 -15.82 -9.36 -1.08
CA ASN A 56 -17.14 -9.65 -1.65
C ASN A 56 -17.36 -9.00 -3.02
N GLN A 57 -16.66 -7.91 -3.33
CA GLN A 57 -16.66 -7.25 -4.63
C GLN A 57 -15.71 -7.89 -5.64
N ARG A 58 -14.90 -8.89 -5.21
CA ARG A 58 -13.98 -9.66 -6.06
C ARG A 58 -12.84 -8.86 -6.67
N TYR A 59 -12.41 -7.79 -6.03
CA TYR A 59 -11.15 -7.15 -6.35
C TYR A 59 -9.96 -8.05 -5.99
N ILE A 60 -8.83 -7.85 -6.65
CA ILE A 60 -7.57 -8.41 -6.20
C ILE A 60 -7.18 -7.74 -4.89
N LEU A 61 -6.97 -8.54 -3.87
CA LEU A 61 -6.58 -8.09 -2.53
C LEU A 61 -5.22 -8.67 -2.17
N GLU A 62 -4.31 -7.81 -1.75
CA GLU A 62 -2.95 -8.15 -1.37
C GLU A 62 -2.69 -7.89 0.10
N ARG A 63 -2.08 -8.88 0.76
CA ARG A 63 -1.49 -8.73 2.09
C ARG A 63 -0.07 -8.19 1.96
N ASP A 64 0.15 -6.97 2.43
CA ASP A 64 1.45 -6.33 2.43
C ASP A 64 2.27 -6.69 3.67
N HIS A 65 3.59 -6.89 3.50
CA HIS A 65 4.56 -7.23 4.53
C HIS A 65 4.12 -8.39 5.44
N PHE A 66 3.95 -9.56 4.84
CA PHE A 66 3.76 -10.77 5.64
C PHE A 66 5.03 -11.04 6.45
N CYS A 67 4.90 -10.94 7.77
CA CYS A 67 5.98 -11.21 8.71
C CYS A 67 5.64 -12.44 9.57
N MET A 68 6.47 -13.45 9.45
CA MET A 68 6.26 -14.76 10.07
C MET A 68 6.22 -14.74 11.59
N LYS A 69 6.91 -13.80 12.25
CA LYS A 69 6.92 -13.70 13.72
C LYS A 69 5.61 -13.21 14.34
N GLU A 70 4.77 -12.56 13.56
CA GLU A 70 3.50 -12.01 14.04
C GLU A 70 2.31 -12.92 13.68
N PHE A 71 2.54 -14.04 12.98
CA PHE A 71 1.48 -14.89 12.47
C PHE A 71 1.32 -16.17 13.28
N ASP A 72 0.13 -16.35 13.80
CA ASP A 72 -0.36 -17.63 14.24
C ASP A 72 -1.14 -18.35 13.11
N GLU A 73 -1.46 -19.62 13.31
CA GLU A 73 -2.18 -20.43 12.32
C GLU A 73 -3.56 -19.85 11.95
N SER A 74 -4.21 -19.14 12.88
CA SER A 74 -5.53 -18.52 12.62
C SER A 74 -5.43 -17.35 11.66
N MET A 75 -4.36 -16.56 11.76
CA MET A 75 -4.08 -15.44 10.87
C MET A 75 -3.70 -15.92 9.46
N ILE A 76 -2.89 -16.99 9.37
CA ILE A 76 -2.56 -17.62 8.08
C ILE A 76 -3.83 -18.08 7.37
N LYS A 77 -4.72 -18.78 8.07
CA LYS A 77 -6.00 -19.23 7.53
C LYS A 77 -6.89 -18.07 7.12
N TYR A 78 -6.93 -17.00 7.92
CA TYR A 78 -7.67 -15.79 7.57
C TYR A 78 -7.12 -15.16 6.29
N ASP A 79 -5.80 -14.91 6.23
CA ASP A 79 -5.18 -14.29 5.06
C ASP A 79 -5.34 -15.16 3.81
N ALA A 80 -5.10 -16.47 3.91
CA ALA A 80 -5.32 -17.40 2.82
C ALA A 80 -6.78 -17.46 2.32
N SER A 81 -7.75 -17.13 3.17
CA SER A 81 -9.17 -17.11 2.80
C SER A 81 -9.61 -15.79 2.15
N LYS A 82 -8.84 -14.71 2.26
CA LYS A 82 -9.23 -13.36 1.86
C LYS A 82 -8.34 -12.73 0.79
N PHE A 83 -7.06 -13.04 0.82
CA PHE A 83 -6.06 -12.38 -0.02
C PHE A 83 -5.70 -13.25 -1.23
N ASP A 84 -5.56 -12.61 -2.39
CA ASP A 84 -5.13 -13.24 -3.64
C ASP A 84 -3.60 -13.24 -3.76
N ILE A 85 -2.94 -12.25 -3.15
CA ILE A 85 -1.49 -12.08 -3.16
C ILE A 85 -1.00 -11.85 -1.73
N ILE A 86 0.15 -12.45 -1.40
CA ILE A 86 0.86 -12.24 -0.13
C ILE A 86 2.26 -11.74 -0.43
N HIS A 87 2.60 -10.55 0.08
CA HIS A 87 3.93 -9.99 -0.01
C HIS A 87 4.86 -10.60 1.04
N ILE A 88 5.81 -11.37 0.59
CA ILE A 88 6.85 -12.02 1.41
C ILE A 88 8.04 -11.08 1.52
N ASP A 89 8.29 -10.58 2.72
CA ASP A 89 9.41 -9.70 3.05
C ASP A 89 10.33 -10.32 4.11
N PRO A 90 11.37 -11.08 3.71
CA PRO A 90 12.27 -11.74 4.66
C PRO A 90 13.15 -10.77 5.46
N TRP A 91 13.23 -9.50 5.07
CA TRP A 91 14.03 -8.47 5.74
C TRP A 91 13.23 -7.60 6.70
N TYR A 92 11.91 -7.73 6.70
CA TYR A 92 11.05 -6.96 7.58
C TYR A 92 11.45 -7.19 9.04
N PHE A 93 11.51 -6.14 9.85
CA PHE A 93 12.05 -6.15 11.23
C PHE A 93 13.55 -6.49 11.36
N ASN A 94 14.37 -6.19 10.36
CA ASN A 94 15.83 -6.43 10.38
C ASN A 94 16.23 -7.90 10.63
N GLN A 95 15.38 -8.85 10.25
CA GLN A 95 15.63 -10.27 10.51
C GLN A 95 15.54 -11.08 9.22
N TYR A 96 16.58 -10.97 8.39
CA TYR A 96 16.70 -11.83 7.23
C TYR A 96 16.73 -13.30 7.67
N ASN A 97 15.70 -14.06 7.30
CA ASN A 97 15.61 -15.48 7.54
C ASN A 97 14.99 -16.21 6.34
N ILE A 98 15.83 -16.51 5.36
CA ILE A 98 15.38 -17.15 4.12
C ILE A 98 14.93 -18.59 4.34
N GLN A 99 15.49 -19.31 5.34
CA GLN A 99 15.09 -20.69 5.63
C GLN A 99 13.67 -20.74 6.21
N GLU A 100 13.36 -19.86 7.11
CA GLU A 100 12.01 -19.74 7.66
C GLU A 100 11.01 -19.30 6.58
N THR A 101 11.42 -18.38 5.70
CA THR A 101 10.65 -17.98 4.52
C THR A 101 10.28 -19.17 3.64
N LYS A 102 11.25 -20.06 3.40
CA LYS A 102 11.05 -21.28 2.61
C LYS A 102 10.00 -22.21 3.23
N VAL A 103 10.08 -22.47 4.53
CA VAL A 103 9.09 -23.29 5.26
C VAL A 103 7.68 -22.74 5.11
N TRP A 104 7.51 -21.40 5.19
CA TRP A 104 6.21 -20.78 5.01
C TRP A 104 5.70 -20.82 3.59
N LEU A 105 6.57 -20.62 2.60
CA LEU A 105 6.19 -20.77 1.19
C LEU A 105 5.74 -22.19 0.87
N GLU A 106 6.47 -23.20 1.36
CA GLU A 106 6.09 -24.61 1.24
C GLU A 106 4.68 -24.83 1.81
N HIS A 107 4.44 -24.35 3.05
CA HIS A 107 3.11 -24.46 3.66
C HIS A 107 2.03 -23.79 2.82
N PHE A 108 2.24 -22.57 2.33
CA PHE A 108 1.23 -21.86 1.51
C PHE A 108 1.00 -22.57 0.18
N VAL A 109 2.05 -22.99 -0.51
CA VAL A 109 1.93 -23.68 -1.81
C VAL A 109 1.19 -25.00 -1.67
N ASP A 110 1.45 -25.75 -0.61
CA ASP A 110 0.82 -27.06 -0.37
C ASP A 110 -0.65 -26.94 0.04
N TYR A 111 -0.98 -26.01 0.91
CA TYR A 111 -2.33 -25.89 1.46
C TYR A 111 -3.22 -24.84 0.79
N TYR A 112 -2.62 -23.84 0.12
CA TYR A 112 -3.33 -22.71 -0.50
C TYR A 112 -2.79 -22.38 -1.90
N PRO A 113 -2.84 -23.32 -2.85
CA PRO A 113 -2.18 -23.18 -4.16
C PRO A 113 -2.77 -22.08 -5.07
N SER A 114 -3.86 -21.44 -4.68
CA SER A 114 -4.45 -20.32 -5.41
C SER A 114 -3.81 -18.96 -5.07
N ILE A 115 -3.02 -18.88 -3.99
CA ILE A 115 -2.35 -17.66 -3.56
C ILE A 115 -1.13 -17.43 -4.44
N ALA A 116 -0.99 -16.21 -4.93
CA ALA A 116 0.23 -15.74 -5.56
C ALA A 116 1.09 -14.97 -4.54
N PHE A 117 2.39 -14.80 -4.84
CA PHE A 117 3.29 -14.10 -3.96
C PHE A 117 3.94 -12.90 -4.63
N GLU A 118 4.21 -11.89 -3.82
CA GLU A 118 5.14 -10.82 -4.10
C GLU A 118 6.38 -11.00 -3.23
N PHE A 119 7.56 -10.69 -3.75
CA PHE A 119 8.83 -10.87 -3.03
C PHE A 119 9.64 -9.59 -2.99
N GLY A 120 10.17 -9.28 -1.81
CA GLY A 120 11.16 -8.21 -1.67
C GLY A 120 10.99 -7.36 -0.42
N THR A 121 11.65 -6.22 -0.38
CA THR A 121 11.56 -5.23 0.69
C THR A 121 11.72 -3.81 0.16
N GLU A 122 11.31 -2.83 0.93
CA GLU A 122 11.38 -1.41 0.59
C GLU A 122 12.70 -0.78 1.00
N ASP A 123 13.14 0.28 0.29
CA ASP A 123 14.39 1.01 0.57
C ASP A 123 14.49 1.49 2.02
N PHE A 124 13.37 1.94 2.62
CA PHE A 124 13.38 2.48 3.97
C PHE A 124 13.46 1.39 5.07
N ILE A 125 13.13 0.14 4.76
CA ILE A 125 13.27 -1.00 5.68
C ILE A 125 14.71 -1.46 5.68
N LYS A 126 15.23 -1.80 4.50
CA LYS A 126 16.62 -2.18 4.30
C LYS A 126 17.04 -1.96 2.86
N GLU A 127 18.04 -1.15 2.65
CA GLU A 127 18.67 -1.04 1.35
C GLU A 127 19.48 -2.30 1.04
N LEU A 128 19.24 -2.90 -0.12
CA LEU A 128 19.85 -4.15 -0.57
C LEU A 128 20.52 -3.95 -1.93
N THR A 129 21.58 -4.72 -2.15
CA THR A 129 22.21 -4.88 -3.46
C THR A 129 21.40 -5.85 -4.33
N ILE A 130 21.56 -5.72 -5.65
CA ILE A 130 20.98 -6.69 -6.60
C ILE A 130 21.48 -8.12 -6.32
N LYS A 131 22.74 -8.26 -5.86
CA LYS A 131 23.29 -9.56 -5.50
C LYS A 131 22.53 -10.18 -4.32
N GLU A 132 22.27 -9.45 -3.25
CA GLU A 132 21.50 -9.95 -2.10
C GLU A 132 20.11 -10.40 -2.50
N TYR A 133 19.41 -9.63 -3.37
CA TYR A 133 18.12 -10.04 -3.93
C TYR A 133 18.22 -11.32 -4.79
N THR A 134 19.24 -11.38 -5.65
CA THR A 134 19.47 -12.55 -6.50
C THR A 134 19.74 -13.80 -5.65
N ASP A 135 20.63 -13.70 -4.68
CA ASP A 135 20.95 -14.80 -3.77
C ASP A 135 19.70 -15.30 -3.02
N ALA A 136 18.83 -14.38 -2.56
CA ALA A 136 17.58 -14.73 -1.90
C ALA A 136 16.58 -15.43 -2.84
N LEU A 137 16.39 -14.92 -4.06
CA LEU A 137 15.53 -15.56 -5.07
C LEU A 137 16.06 -16.93 -5.50
N ASP A 138 17.39 -17.12 -5.57
CA ASP A 138 18.01 -18.40 -5.89
C ASP A 138 17.76 -19.46 -4.80
N HIS A 139 17.71 -19.05 -3.54
CA HIS A 139 17.29 -19.91 -2.43
C HIS A 139 15.82 -20.33 -2.51
N LEU A 140 14.98 -19.52 -3.14
CA LEU A 140 13.54 -19.76 -3.31
C LEU A 140 13.18 -20.25 -4.71
N ASN A 141 14.17 -20.70 -5.50
CA ASN A 141 14.01 -21.01 -6.91
C ASN A 141 12.89 -22.03 -7.20
N GLU A 142 12.66 -23.00 -6.32
CA GLU A 142 11.61 -24.01 -6.46
C GLU A 142 10.17 -23.44 -6.32
N TYR A 143 10.02 -22.22 -5.76
CA TYR A 143 8.74 -21.52 -5.58
C TYR A 143 8.54 -20.36 -6.56
N LEU A 144 9.47 -20.09 -7.49
CA LEU A 144 9.42 -18.93 -8.39
C LEU A 144 8.14 -18.86 -9.22
N ASP A 145 7.59 -20.01 -9.61
CA ASP A 145 6.32 -20.05 -10.38
C ASP A 145 5.11 -19.57 -9.58
N SER A 146 5.21 -19.49 -8.25
CA SER A 146 4.19 -18.96 -7.37
C SER A 146 4.32 -17.46 -7.15
N PHE A 147 5.44 -16.84 -7.52
CA PHE A 147 5.63 -15.40 -7.44
C PHE A 147 5.11 -14.69 -8.69
N VAL A 148 4.50 -13.54 -8.48
CA VAL A 148 3.99 -12.68 -9.56
C VAL A 148 4.72 -11.34 -9.64
N TYR A 149 5.19 -10.84 -8.49
CA TYR A 149 5.88 -9.56 -8.40
C TYR A 149 7.21 -9.64 -7.66
N LEU A 150 8.15 -8.80 -8.11
CA LEU A 150 9.36 -8.43 -7.39
C LEU A 150 9.25 -6.96 -6.96
N VAL A 151 9.45 -6.67 -5.67
CA VAL A 151 9.49 -5.31 -5.16
C VAL A 151 10.73 -4.59 -5.66
N CYS A 152 10.53 -3.44 -6.29
CA CYS A 152 11.60 -2.61 -6.81
C CYS A 152 12.09 -1.64 -5.74
N GLN A 153 13.36 -1.73 -5.37
CA GLN A 153 14.05 -0.65 -4.69
C GLN A 153 14.59 0.37 -5.69
N GLY A 154 14.64 1.63 -5.35
CA GLY A 154 15.13 2.69 -6.23
C GLY A 154 14.66 4.08 -5.81
N GLY A 155 14.57 4.33 -4.48
CA GLY A 155 14.39 5.67 -3.94
C GLY A 155 12.95 6.15 -3.82
N SER A 156 11.98 5.33 -3.42
CA SER A 156 10.65 5.82 -3.03
C SER A 156 10.50 5.74 -1.52
N VAL A 157 10.61 6.87 -0.85
CA VAL A 157 10.44 6.97 0.60
C VAL A 157 9.41 8.06 0.92
N VAL A 158 8.28 7.64 1.47
CA VAL A 158 7.21 8.55 1.88
C VAL A 158 7.43 9.02 3.31
N PHE A 159 7.58 10.32 3.48
CA PHE A 159 7.68 10.98 4.77
C PHE A 159 7.20 12.43 4.66
N ASP A 160 6.60 12.97 5.72
CA ASP A 160 6.11 14.36 5.78
C ASP A 160 5.13 14.72 4.64
N ILE A 161 4.24 13.76 4.30
CA ILE A 161 3.21 13.88 3.25
C ILE A 161 3.82 14.19 1.87
N ARG A 162 4.96 13.62 1.58
CA ARG A 162 5.64 13.72 0.27
C ARG A 162 6.54 12.52 0.04
N ASN A 163 6.90 12.29 -1.20
CA ASN A 163 8.02 11.44 -1.53
C ASN A 163 9.31 12.23 -1.31
N THR A 164 10.22 11.72 -0.48
CA THR A 164 11.41 12.45 -0.01
C THR A 164 12.70 12.04 -0.71
N SER A 165 12.65 10.97 -1.50
CA SER A 165 13.81 10.44 -2.19
C SER A 165 13.65 10.55 -3.70
N PRO A 166 14.68 10.99 -4.44
CA PRO A 166 14.65 10.96 -5.89
C PRO A 166 14.60 9.51 -6.40
N ILE A 167 14.05 9.33 -7.61
CA ILE A 167 14.08 8.04 -8.28
C ILE A 167 15.52 7.71 -8.67
N ASP A 168 16.03 6.58 -8.19
CA ASP A 168 17.29 6.00 -8.66
C ASP A 168 17.03 5.18 -9.93
N ILE A 169 17.28 5.81 -11.08
CA ILE A 169 17.03 5.23 -12.41
C ILE A 169 17.86 3.97 -12.64
N GLU A 170 19.14 3.99 -12.28
CA GLU A 170 20.04 2.86 -12.55
C GLU A 170 19.73 1.67 -11.65
N LYS A 171 19.43 1.91 -10.38
CA LYS A 171 18.96 0.88 -9.46
C LYS A 171 17.63 0.30 -9.95
N THR A 172 16.68 1.15 -10.35
CA THR A 172 15.38 0.72 -10.90
C THR A 172 15.55 -0.17 -12.14
N LYS A 173 16.40 0.20 -13.10
CA LYS A 173 16.72 -0.63 -14.27
C LYS A 173 17.30 -2.00 -13.87
N SER A 174 18.18 -2.00 -12.88
CA SER A 174 18.80 -3.23 -12.39
C SER A 174 17.77 -4.20 -11.80
N PHE A 175 16.80 -3.69 -11.04
CA PHE A 175 15.68 -4.48 -10.51
C PHE A 175 14.75 -4.99 -11.62
N ILE A 176 14.45 -4.15 -12.63
CA ILE A 176 13.65 -4.57 -13.80
C ILE A 176 14.34 -5.72 -14.55
N ASN A 177 15.66 -5.64 -14.75
CA ASN A 177 16.41 -6.70 -15.39
C ASN A 177 16.42 -8.00 -14.57
N LEU A 178 16.55 -7.89 -13.24
CA LEU A 178 16.45 -9.03 -12.33
C LEU A 178 15.07 -9.67 -12.42
N ALA A 179 13.98 -8.89 -12.33
CA ALA A 179 12.62 -9.39 -12.43
C ALA A 179 12.40 -10.15 -13.76
N LYS A 180 12.81 -9.55 -14.89
CA LYS A 180 12.74 -10.19 -16.21
C LYS A 180 13.52 -11.50 -16.27
N SER A 181 14.72 -11.58 -15.66
CA SER A 181 15.53 -12.81 -15.64
C SER A 181 14.88 -13.95 -14.86
N LYS A 182 13.97 -13.62 -13.94
CA LYS A 182 13.21 -14.56 -13.11
C LYS A 182 11.75 -14.74 -13.57
N ASN A 183 11.38 -14.16 -14.73
CA ASN A 183 10.01 -14.16 -15.27
C ASN A 183 8.96 -13.56 -14.30
N LEU A 184 9.38 -12.57 -13.53
CA LEU A 184 8.54 -11.82 -12.60
C LEU A 184 8.19 -10.44 -13.16
N LYS A 185 7.06 -9.90 -12.73
CA LYS A 185 6.70 -8.50 -12.94
C LYS A 185 7.38 -7.63 -11.88
N ILE A 186 7.67 -6.38 -12.24
CA ILE A 186 8.24 -5.42 -11.31
C ILE A 186 7.14 -4.55 -10.69
N LYS A 187 7.15 -4.42 -9.36
CA LYS A 187 6.22 -3.59 -8.62
C LYS A 187 6.94 -2.59 -7.75
N ARG A 188 6.45 -1.37 -7.74
CA ARG A 188 7.00 -0.26 -6.96
C ARG A 188 6.12 0.04 -5.76
N HIS A 189 6.69 0.00 -4.56
CA HIS A 189 6.03 0.47 -3.35
C HIS A 189 6.27 1.97 -3.13
N ASN A 190 5.49 2.59 -2.23
CA ASN A 190 5.61 4.00 -1.86
C ASN A 190 5.54 4.97 -3.05
N CYS A 191 4.62 4.71 -4.00
CA CYS A 191 4.42 5.57 -5.17
C CYS A 191 3.64 6.85 -4.85
N ASP A 192 3.29 7.05 -3.60
CA ASP A 192 2.56 8.21 -3.12
C ASP A 192 3.31 9.50 -3.40
N PHE A 193 2.55 10.54 -3.76
CA PHE A 193 3.03 11.91 -3.97
C PHE A 193 4.09 12.08 -5.06
N HIS A 194 4.30 11.09 -5.92
CA HIS A 194 5.10 11.28 -7.12
C HIS A 194 4.42 12.29 -8.05
N THR A 195 5.23 13.14 -8.65
CA THR A 195 4.78 14.02 -9.73
C THR A 195 4.42 13.20 -10.99
N ASN A 196 3.70 13.82 -11.90
CA ASN A 196 3.35 13.18 -13.16
C ASN A 196 4.60 12.83 -14.00
N GLU A 197 5.65 13.66 -13.93
CA GLU A 197 6.94 13.43 -14.56
C GLU A 197 7.67 12.22 -13.97
N GLU A 198 7.67 12.10 -12.64
CA GLU A 198 8.27 10.94 -11.94
C GLU A 198 7.54 9.63 -12.25
N LEU A 199 6.19 9.66 -12.24
CA LEU A 199 5.40 8.50 -12.63
C LEU A 199 5.67 8.10 -14.08
N LYS A 200 5.80 9.08 -14.98
CA LYS A 200 6.16 8.83 -16.38
C LYS A 200 7.55 8.18 -16.51
N ILE A 201 8.54 8.65 -15.74
CA ILE A 201 9.87 8.04 -15.74
C ILE A 201 9.77 6.57 -15.31
N LEU A 202 9.04 6.25 -14.25
CA LEU A 202 8.87 4.87 -13.79
C LEU A 202 8.17 4.00 -14.84
N ALA A 203 7.13 4.52 -15.48
CA ALA A 203 6.41 3.82 -16.55
C ALA A 203 7.29 3.58 -17.78
N ASP A 204 8.04 4.58 -18.24
CA ASP A 204 8.97 4.49 -19.38
C ASP A 204 10.13 3.51 -19.09
N LEU A 205 10.54 3.37 -17.83
CA LEU A 205 11.52 2.36 -17.41
C LEU A 205 10.94 0.94 -17.46
N GLY A 206 9.62 0.77 -17.35
CA GLY A 206 8.94 -0.51 -17.41
C GLY A 206 8.49 -1.05 -16.06
N VAL A 207 8.24 -0.18 -15.07
CA VAL A 207 7.53 -0.57 -13.84
C VAL A 207 6.10 -0.98 -14.20
N GLU A 208 5.65 -2.12 -13.70
CA GLU A 208 4.39 -2.74 -14.13
C GLU A 208 3.25 -2.61 -13.12
N ALA A 209 3.58 -2.37 -11.83
CA ALA A 209 2.58 -2.13 -10.79
C ALA A 209 3.08 -1.12 -9.74
N TYR A 210 2.13 -0.43 -9.10
CA TYR A 210 2.38 0.74 -8.25
C TYR A 210 1.52 0.68 -6.99
N ASN A 211 2.14 0.74 -5.80
CA ASN A 211 1.44 0.78 -4.51
C ASN A 211 1.30 2.21 -3.99
N TYR A 212 0.09 2.52 -3.51
CA TYR A 212 -0.28 3.78 -2.87
C TYR A 212 -0.96 3.50 -1.52
N ALA A 213 -0.52 4.16 -0.47
CA ALA A 213 -1.18 4.06 0.84
C ALA A 213 -1.65 5.42 1.35
N PRO A 214 -0.80 6.36 1.79
CA PRO A 214 -1.27 7.60 2.41
C PRO A 214 -1.82 8.65 1.44
N GLU A 215 -1.47 8.66 0.15
CA GLU A 215 -1.88 9.72 -0.77
C GLU A 215 -3.41 9.85 -0.87
N PHE A 216 -4.11 8.73 -1.09
CA PHE A 216 -5.57 8.73 -1.20
C PHE A 216 -6.26 9.04 0.14
N THR A 217 -5.64 8.62 1.25
CA THR A 217 -6.05 9.04 2.59
C THR A 217 -5.92 10.54 2.77
N CYS A 218 -4.80 11.13 2.34
CA CYS A 218 -4.58 12.58 2.43
C CYS A 218 -5.56 13.37 1.55
N ILE A 219 -5.96 12.84 0.39
CA ILE A 219 -7.01 13.44 -0.44
C ILE A 219 -8.35 13.48 0.31
N ASN A 220 -8.78 12.35 0.89
CA ASN A 220 -9.99 12.27 1.71
C ASN A 220 -9.94 13.28 2.87
N ASN A 221 -8.85 13.24 3.64
CA ASN A 221 -8.68 14.09 4.81
C ASN A 221 -8.64 15.57 4.45
N LYS A 222 -8.03 15.95 3.32
CA LYS A 222 -7.97 17.34 2.84
C LYS A 222 -9.35 17.91 2.57
N VAL A 223 -10.23 17.14 1.94
CA VAL A 223 -11.59 17.58 1.66
C VAL A 223 -12.35 17.83 2.96
N ILE A 224 -12.29 16.90 3.92
CA ILE A 224 -12.97 17.06 5.21
C ILE A 224 -12.35 18.24 5.99
N ALA A 225 -11.03 18.33 6.08
CA ALA A 225 -10.32 19.38 6.80
C ALA A 225 -10.66 20.79 6.25
N SER A 226 -10.94 20.92 4.95
CA SER A 226 -11.33 22.20 4.34
C SER A 226 -12.67 22.75 4.83
N LYS A 227 -13.49 21.92 5.48
CA LYS A 227 -14.81 22.31 6.01
C LYS A 227 -14.75 22.70 7.49
N LEU A 228 -13.68 22.33 8.21
CA LEU A 228 -13.53 22.62 9.62
C LEU A 228 -13.36 24.12 9.85
N SER A 229 -14.07 24.66 10.83
CA SER A 229 -13.79 25.98 11.38
C SER A 229 -12.44 25.97 12.11
N LYS A 230 -11.97 27.19 12.48
CA LYS A 230 -10.72 27.31 13.25
C LYS A 230 -10.80 26.57 14.60
N GLU A 231 -11.94 26.69 15.29
CA GLU A 231 -12.16 26.07 16.60
C GLU A 231 -12.20 24.55 16.47
N GLU A 232 -12.94 24.01 15.50
CA GLU A 232 -12.97 22.57 15.19
C GLU A 232 -11.59 22.04 14.81
N THR A 233 -10.83 22.78 14.01
CA THR A 233 -9.45 22.46 13.65
C THR A 233 -8.56 22.31 14.88
N ASP A 234 -8.69 23.19 15.87
CA ASP A 234 -7.90 23.14 17.11
C ASP A 234 -8.28 21.92 17.95
N ILE A 235 -9.57 21.60 18.09
CA ILE A 235 -10.07 20.42 18.79
C ILE A 235 -9.56 19.15 18.13
N VAL A 236 -9.77 19.02 16.82
CA VAL A 236 -9.37 17.84 16.03
C VAL A 236 -7.86 17.64 16.06
N ASN A 237 -7.07 18.71 15.91
CA ASN A 237 -5.62 18.62 15.97
C ASN A 237 -5.12 18.19 17.36
N GLN A 238 -5.74 18.66 18.44
CA GLN A 238 -5.38 18.25 19.80
C GLN A 238 -5.65 16.76 20.00
N GLU A 239 -6.77 16.25 19.49
CA GLU A 239 -7.10 14.82 19.57
C GLU A 239 -6.14 13.97 18.74
N ILE A 240 -5.74 14.43 17.55
CA ILE A 240 -4.70 13.77 16.73
C ILE A 240 -3.38 13.67 17.51
N ILE A 241 -2.95 14.76 18.15
CA ILE A 241 -1.71 14.77 18.95
C ILE A 241 -1.78 13.76 20.08
N ASN A 242 -2.92 13.62 20.72
CA ASN A 242 -3.10 12.73 21.86
C ASN A 242 -3.18 11.23 21.46
N ASN A 243 -3.86 10.92 20.35
CA ASN A 243 -4.34 9.58 20.09
C ASN A 243 -3.94 8.98 18.73
N ALA A 244 -3.53 9.78 17.73
CA ALA A 244 -3.24 9.22 16.41
C ALA A 244 -1.92 8.43 16.38
N PRO A 245 -1.96 7.14 16.01
CA PRO A 245 -0.77 6.28 16.03
C PRO A 245 0.23 6.63 14.91
N TRP A 246 -0.23 7.22 13.81
CA TRP A 246 0.56 7.52 12.61
C TRP A 246 1.06 8.95 12.49
N ARG A 247 0.98 9.75 13.57
CA ARG A 247 1.55 11.11 13.55
C ARG A 247 3.05 11.15 13.22
N ARG A 248 3.76 10.02 13.32
CA ARG A 248 5.16 9.88 12.89
C ARG A 248 5.38 10.17 11.40
N TRP A 249 4.32 10.14 10.58
CA TRP A 249 4.37 10.54 9.18
C TRP A 249 4.48 12.06 8.99
N VAL A 250 4.37 12.83 10.07
CA VAL A 250 4.49 14.28 10.08
C VAL A 250 5.79 14.65 10.78
N ALA A 251 6.68 15.35 10.06
CA ALA A 251 7.99 15.72 10.57
C ALA A 251 7.89 16.69 11.77
N ASN A 252 6.92 17.60 11.76
CA ASN A 252 6.68 18.54 12.83
C ASN A 252 5.22 18.43 13.31
N ILE A 253 5.04 17.90 14.53
CA ILE A 253 3.74 17.71 15.17
C ILE A 253 3.00 19.02 15.45
N ASP A 254 3.69 20.16 15.49
CA ASP A 254 3.06 21.48 15.64
C ASP A 254 2.43 21.97 14.33
N ASN A 255 2.68 21.30 13.21
CA ASN A 255 2.06 21.62 11.93
C ASN A 255 0.66 21.02 11.84
N LYS A 256 -0.34 21.81 12.24
CA LYS A 256 -1.76 21.42 12.26
C LYS A 256 -2.27 20.94 10.89
N GLU A 257 -1.90 21.63 9.82
CA GLU A 257 -2.33 21.26 8.46
C GLU A 257 -1.84 19.84 8.10
N LYS A 258 -0.56 19.54 8.32
CA LYS A 258 -0.02 18.20 8.06
C LYS A 258 -0.61 17.14 8.97
N ASN A 259 -0.86 17.46 10.23
CA ASN A 259 -1.53 16.54 11.14
C ASN A 259 -2.93 16.18 10.62
N LEU A 260 -3.71 17.16 10.19
CA LEU A 260 -5.03 16.90 9.62
C LEU A 260 -4.93 16.04 8.35
N LEU A 261 -4.03 16.37 7.42
CA LEU A 261 -3.86 15.61 6.18
C LEU A 261 -3.47 14.17 6.43
N ALA A 262 -2.54 13.92 7.35
CA ALA A 262 -2.03 12.57 7.62
C ALA A 262 -2.93 11.74 8.55
N CYS A 263 -3.65 12.36 9.49
CA CYS A 263 -4.19 11.65 10.65
C CYS A 263 -5.68 11.88 10.93
N LEU A 264 -6.38 12.76 10.18
CA LEU A 264 -7.78 13.10 10.47
C LEU A 264 -8.68 11.84 10.50
N HIS A 265 -8.46 10.88 9.63
CA HIS A 265 -9.22 9.64 9.58
C HIS A 265 -9.18 8.80 10.86
N TYR A 266 -8.18 8.98 11.73
CA TYR A 266 -8.13 8.29 13.03
C TYR A 266 -9.09 8.88 14.07
N VAL A 267 -9.60 10.08 13.81
CA VAL A 267 -10.47 10.81 14.73
C VAL A 267 -11.84 11.13 14.10
N GLU A 268 -12.25 10.36 13.09
CA GLU A 268 -13.56 10.50 12.42
C GLU A 268 -14.76 10.26 13.37
N TYR A 269 -14.53 9.69 14.55
CA TYR A 269 -15.54 9.54 15.59
C TYR A 269 -15.93 10.86 16.25
N LEU A 270 -15.10 11.92 16.15
CA LEU A 270 -15.41 13.23 16.70
C LEU A 270 -16.61 13.87 15.99
N PRO A 271 -17.56 14.47 16.73
CA PRO A 271 -18.71 15.16 16.14
C PRO A 271 -18.29 16.23 15.12
N GLU A 272 -17.19 16.95 15.39
CA GLU A 272 -16.60 17.99 14.55
C GLU A 272 -16.17 17.47 13.17
N VAL A 273 -15.78 16.20 13.08
CA VAL A 273 -15.37 15.55 11.82
C VAL A 273 -16.56 14.84 11.17
N LYS A 274 -17.29 14.06 11.96
CA LYS A 274 -18.37 13.19 11.50
C LYS A 274 -19.45 13.91 10.72
N GLN A 275 -19.80 15.15 11.14
CA GLN A 275 -20.82 15.95 10.47
C GLN A 275 -20.47 16.29 9.01
N TYR A 276 -19.19 16.35 8.65
CA TYR A 276 -18.73 16.71 7.31
C TYR A 276 -18.54 15.52 6.38
N ILE A 277 -18.42 14.29 6.90
CA ILE A 277 -18.15 13.11 6.07
C ILE A 277 -19.23 12.92 5.00
N GLY A 278 -20.51 12.88 5.39
CA GLY A 278 -21.62 12.73 4.44
C GLY A 278 -21.78 13.91 3.49
N GLN A 279 -21.52 15.12 3.97
CA GLN A 279 -21.60 16.34 3.15
C GLN A 279 -20.47 16.43 2.12
N SER A 280 -19.34 15.77 2.38
CA SER A 280 -18.15 15.75 1.53
C SER A 280 -18.09 14.56 0.58
N GLU A 281 -19.02 13.62 0.64
CA GLU A 281 -18.99 12.36 -0.13
C GLU A 281 -18.66 12.59 -1.60
N LYS A 282 -19.45 13.44 -2.28
CA LYS A 282 -19.25 13.71 -3.71
C LYS A 282 -17.87 14.29 -4.00
N GLU A 283 -17.44 15.26 -3.21
CA GLU A 283 -16.14 15.94 -3.40
C GLU A 283 -14.96 14.99 -3.16
N ILE A 284 -15.06 14.09 -2.18
CA ILE A 284 -14.06 13.05 -1.92
C ILE A 284 -13.99 12.07 -3.10
N VAL A 285 -15.15 11.54 -3.52
CA VAL A 285 -15.23 10.59 -4.63
C VAL A 285 -14.67 11.20 -5.91
N ASP A 286 -15.06 12.42 -6.25
CA ASP A 286 -14.58 13.14 -7.43
C ASP A 286 -13.05 13.37 -7.35
N SER A 287 -12.52 13.80 -6.19
CA SER A 287 -11.09 14.07 -6.01
C SER A 287 -10.24 12.81 -6.14
N VAL A 288 -10.65 11.71 -5.52
CA VAL A 288 -9.98 10.41 -5.61
C VAL A 288 -10.03 9.88 -7.04
N SER A 289 -11.19 9.93 -7.70
CA SER A 289 -11.37 9.46 -9.08
C SER A 289 -10.51 10.27 -10.07
N ASN A 290 -10.43 11.59 -9.90
CA ASN A 290 -9.59 12.45 -10.73
C ASN A 290 -8.11 12.06 -10.60
N ARG A 291 -7.61 11.86 -9.37
CA ARG A 291 -6.21 11.44 -9.17
C ARG A 291 -5.94 10.05 -9.76
N LEU A 292 -6.87 9.13 -9.62
CA LEU A 292 -6.77 7.80 -10.27
C LEU A 292 -6.68 7.91 -11.79
N GLN A 293 -7.51 8.78 -12.39
CA GLN A 293 -7.49 8.99 -13.84
C GLN A 293 -6.18 9.64 -14.31
N GLU A 294 -5.61 10.57 -13.55
CA GLU A 294 -4.29 11.16 -13.83
C GLU A 294 -3.20 10.09 -13.83
N ILE A 295 -3.11 9.31 -12.74
CA ILE A 295 -2.14 8.22 -12.62
C ILE A 295 -2.31 7.23 -13.77
N TRP A 296 -3.54 6.78 -14.04
CA TRP A 296 -3.84 5.81 -15.08
C TRP A 296 -3.38 6.28 -16.48
N ASN A 297 -3.66 7.54 -16.83
CA ASN A 297 -3.28 8.11 -18.12
C ASN A 297 -1.76 8.19 -18.32
N ILE A 298 -0.99 8.16 -17.24
CA ILE A 298 0.48 8.22 -17.30
C ILE A 298 1.10 6.84 -17.41
N ILE A 299 0.58 5.86 -16.63
CA ILE A 299 1.20 4.54 -16.52
C ILE A 299 0.67 3.52 -17.54
N TYR A 300 -0.38 3.88 -18.30
CA TYR A 300 -1.04 3.00 -19.26
C TYR A 300 -0.79 3.44 -20.69
#